data_c345f815a5559312f470fd73a2b3da45
#
_entry.id   c345f815a5559312f470fd73a2b3da45
#
_cell.length_a   1.000
_cell.length_b   1.000
_cell.length_c   1.000
_cell.angle_alpha   90.00
_cell.angle_beta   90.00
_cell.angle_gamma   90.00
#
_symmetry.space_group_name_H-M   'P 1'
#
loop_
_entity.id
_entity.type
_entity.pdbx_description
1 polymer ?
#
loop_
_entity_poly.entity_id
_entity_poly.type
_entity_poly.pdbx_seq_one_letter_code
_entity_poly.pdbx_strand_id
1 'polypeptide(L)'
;MLQSGPPGNCSIKPIRNKNKKTMSYQLLKGKKGIIFGALDQKSIAWKVAEKAFREGARFTLSNTPVAIRFGQLNLLSEQCNAPVLPADATRVRDLEMVFEKSIDALGGKVDFVLHSVSMSMNVRKSREYDDLDYDFYHQTIDISAMSFHKMLQVAKKLDTINEWGSVVALSYIAAQRTLYRYNDMADAKAMLESIARSFGYIYGREKHIRVNTVSQSPTLTTAGSGVKGIDALIDFTERMSPLGNATSDECADFCIVLFSDLSRKVTMQNIFHDGGFSSIGMSLKAMSQYKKCLEDGE
;
A
#
# COMPACT_ATOMS: atom_id res chain seq x y z
N MET A 1 -45.78 -18.42 -33.89
CA MET A 1 -44.65 -17.67 -34.48
C MET A 1 -44.51 -16.36 -33.70
N LEU A 2 -43.60 -16.32 -32.75
CA LEU A 2 -43.23 -15.10 -32.03
C LEU A 2 -41.76 -14.81 -32.39
N GLN A 3 -41.56 -13.74 -33.16
CA GLN A 3 -40.24 -13.26 -33.57
C GLN A 3 -39.57 -12.57 -32.36
N SER A 4 -38.43 -13.11 -31.93
CA SER A 4 -37.55 -12.50 -30.98
C SER A 4 -36.62 -11.51 -31.69
N GLY A 5 -36.78 -10.22 -31.43
CA GLY A 5 -35.85 -9.17 -31.88
C GLY A 5 -34.50 -9.29 -31.17
N PRO A 6 -33.40 -8.74 -31.74
CA PRO A 6 -32.07 -8.84 -31.18
C PRO A 6 -31.93 -8.02 -29.89
N PRO A 7 -31.13 -8.47 -28.89
CA PRO A 7 -30.92 -7.73 -27.67
C PRO A 7 -30.14 -6.44 -27.93
N GLY A 8 -30.71 -5.33 -27.53
CA GLY A 8 -30.08 -4.02 -27.66
C GLY A 8 -28.79 -3.91 -26.85
N ASN A 9 -27.77 -3.40 -27.55
CA ASN A 9 -26.48 -3.06 -26.98
C ASN A 9 -26.62 -1.92 -25.95
N CYS A 10 -26.77 -2.21 -24.68
CA CYS A 10 -26.78 -1.22 -23.62
C CYS A 10 -25.31 -0.82 -23.30
N SER A 11 -24.78 0.10 -24.09
CA SER A 11 -23.50 0.75 -23.78
C SER A 11 -23.73 1.77 -22.66
N ILE A 12 -23.51 1.35 -21.42
CA ILE A 12 -23.44 2.27 -20.27
C ILE A 12 -22.13 3.08 -20.44
N LYS A 13 -22.27 4.32 -20.94
CA LYS A 13 -21.15 5.27 -20.94
C LYS A 13 -20.80 5.58 -19.48
N PRO A 14 -19.52 5.53 -19.09
CA PRO A 14 -19.15 5.94 -17.74
C PRO A 14 -19.48 7.41 -17.55
N ILE A 15 -20.27 7.73 -16.53
CA ILE A 15 -20.55 9.10 -16.12
C ILE A 15 -19.23 9.69 -15.61
N ARG A 16 -18.49 10.38 -16.47
CA ARG A 16 -17.36 11.23 -16.09
C ARG A 16 -17.90 12.40 -15.26
N ASN A 17 -17.94 12.25 -13.97
CA ASN A 17 -18.20 13.35 -13.04
C ASN A 17 -17.01 14.32 -13.07
N LYS A 18 -17.03 15.27 -14.01
CA LYS A 18 -16.13 16.42 -14.02
C LYS A 18 -16.58 17.33 -12.87
N ASN A 19 -15.64 17.61 -11.94
CA ASN A 19 -15.79 18.53 -10.79
C ASN A 19 -16.45 17.95 -9.52
N LYS A 20 -15.92 16.86 -8.96
CA LYS A 20 -15.99 16.70 -7.51
C LYS A 20 -14.90 17.60 -6.90
N LYS A 21 -15.27 18.80 -6.41
CA LYS A 21 -14.51 19.44 -5.32
C LYS A 21 -14.41 18.39 -4.21
N THR A 22 -13.23 17.81 -4.02
CA THR A 22 -13.00 16.81 -2.98
C THR A 22 -13.15 17.56 -1.65
N MET A 23 -14.29 17.38 -0.98
CA MET A 23 -14.52 17.97 0.33
C MET A 23 -13.56 17.30 1.33
N SER A 24 -12.82 18.09 2.09
CA SER A 24 -12.07 17.62 3.24
C SER A 24 -13.01 17.48 4.43
N TYR A 25 -12.89 16.34 5.12
CA TYR A 25 -13.61 16.07 6.37
C TYR A 25 -12.77 16.44 7.60
N GLN A 26 -11.52 16.91 7.40
CA GLN A 26 -10.55 17.24 8.46
C GLN A 26 -10.26 16.05 9.40
N LEU A 27 -10.31 14.82 8.88
CA LEU A 27 -10.14 13.59 9.68
C LEU A 27 -8.79 13.51 10.40
N LEU A 28 -7.78 14.18 9.85
CA LEU A 28 -6.43 14.19 10.40
C LEU A 28 -6.01 15.58 10.89
N LYS A 29 -6.97 16.47 11.16
CA LYS A 29 -6.67 17.82 11.62
C LYS A 29 -5.81 17.82 12.88
N GLY A 30 -4.63 18.46 12.78
CA GLY A 30 -3.66 18.53 13.87
C GLY A 30 -2.85 17.28 14.13
N LYS A 31 -3.12 16.17 13.42
CA LYS A 31 -2.33 14.94 13.53
C LYS A 31 -1.00 15.10 12.80
N LYS A 32 0.02 14.43 13.33
CA LYS A 32 1.39 14.40 12.83
C LYS A 32 1.74 13.00 12.35
N GLY A 33 2.57 12.88 11.30
CA GLY A 33 2.91 11.56 10.78
C GLY A 33 4.25 11.45 10.09
N ILE A 34 4.61 10.21 9.73
CA ILE A 34 5.75 9.89 8.88
C ILE A 34 5.27 8.99 7.76
N ILE A 35 5.64 9.32 6.52
CA ILE A 35 5.26 8.55 5.33
C ILE A 35 6.53 8.04 4.65
N PHE A 36 6.75 6.73 4.71
CA PHE A 36 7.86 6.05 4.04
C PHE A 36 7.43 5.53 2.67
N GLY A 37 8.28 5.72 1.65
CA GLY A 37 8.18 5.07 0.35
C GLY A 37 7.46 5.86 -0.74
N ALA A 38 7.11 7.13 -0.52
CA ALA A 38 6.65 7.99 -1.61
C ALA A 38 7.78 8.20 -2.64
N LEU A 39 7.47 8.06 -3.92
CA LEU A 39 8.44 8.17 -5.02
C LEU A 39 7.99 9.17 -6.09
N ASP A 40 6.83 8.92 -6.67
CA ASP A 40 6.21 9.70 -7.73
C ASP A 40 4.68 9.67 -7.61
N GLN A 41 4.00 10.40 -8.50
CA GLN A 41 2.53 10.54 -8.50
C GLN A 41 1.76 9.22 -8.68
N LYS A 42 2.41 8.14 -9.14
CA LYS A 42 1.80 6.82 -9.30
C LYS A 42 1.86 6.00 -8.00
N SER A 43 2.77 6.35 -7.07
CA SER A 43 2.93 5.59 -5.84
C SER A 43 1.77 5.82 -4.87
N ILE A 44 1.35 4.76 -4.18
CA ILE A 44 0.28 4.84 -3.18
C ILE A 44 0.67 5.80 -2.05
N ALA A 45 1.93 5.74 -1.58
CA ALA A 45 2.40 6.63 -0.52
C ALA A 45 2.35 8.12 -0.91
N TRP A 46 2.52 8.45 -2.20
CA TRP A 46 2.31 9.81 -2.71
C TRP A 46 0.84 10.23 -2.53
N LYS A 47 -0.09 9.38 -2.93
CA LYS A 47 -1.53 9.65 -2.79
C LYS A 47 -1.96 9.75 -1.33
N VAL A 48 -1.37 8.93 -0.46
CA VAL A 48 -1.59 9.05 0.99
C VAL A 48 -1.10 10.40 1.51
N ALA A 49 0.08 10.88 1.08
CA ALA A 49 0.60 12.18 1.49
C ALA A 49 -0.30 13.34 1.03
N GLU A 50 -0.71 13.36 -0.25
CA GLU A 50 -1.64 14.37 -0.78
C GLU A 50 -2.96 14.41 0.01
N LYS A 51 -3.52 13.23 0.35
CA LYS A 51 -4.78 13.14 1.09
C LYS A 51 -4.61 13.48 2.57
N ALA A 52 -3.54 13.01 3.22
CA ALA A 52 -3.24 13.36 4.60
C ALA A 52 -3.08 14.87 4.79
N PHE A 53 -2.36 15.53 3.87
CA PHE A 53 -2.24 16.99 3.87
C PHE A 53 -3.60 17.67 3.70
N ARG A 54 -4.41 17.21 2.77
CA ARG A 54 -5.77 17.74 2.51
C ARG A 54 -6.69 17.56 3.72
N GLU A 55 -6.53 16.46 4.46
CA GLU A 55 -7.28 16.16 5.69
C GLU A 55 -6.70 16.84 6.95
N GLY A 56 -5.74 17.75 6.79
CA GLY A 56 -5.22 18.62 7.84
C GLY A 56 -4.07 18.06 8.65
N ALA A 57 -3.41 16.99 8.19
CA ALA A 57 -2.21 16.46 8.82
C ALA A 57 -0.96 17.25 8.46
N ARG A 58 0.03 17.19 9.36
CA ARG A 58 1.43 17.54 9.09
C ARG A 58 2.26 16.28 9.16
N PHE A 59 3.24 16.13 8.27
CA PHE A 59 4.05 14.91 8.24
C PHE A 59 5.42 15.16 7.62
N THR A 60 6.33 14.21 7.81
CA THR A 60 7.58 14.12 7.08
C THR A 60 7.52 12.99 6.06
N LEU A 61 8.31 13.12 5.00
CA LEU A 61 8.46 12.13 3.94
C LEU A 61 9.82 11.46 4.07
N SER A 62 9.90 10.15 3.87
CA SER A 62 11.18 9.44 3.87
C SER A 62 11.26 8.43 2.74
N ASN A 63 12.43 8.38 2.11
CA ASN A 63 12.82 7.36 1.15
C ASN A 63 14.35 7.29 1.07
N THR A 64 14.89 6.30 0.36
CA THR A 64 16.35 6.20 0.16
C THR A 64 16.89 7.42 -0.60
N PRO A 65 18.16 7.82 -0.37
CA PRO A 65 18.78 8.92 -1.13
C PRO A 65 18.70 8.74 -2.63
N VAL A 66 18.80 7.50 -3.12
CA VAL A 66 18.68 7.16 -4.53
C VAL A 66 17.25 7.43 -5.04
N ALA A 67 16.24 6.99 -4.31
CA ALA A 67 14.84 7.21 -4.68
C ALA A 67 14.47 8.71 -4.66
N ILE A 68 15.00 9.48 -3.72
CA ILE A 68 14.80 10.94 -3.66
C ILE A 68 15.43 11.64 -4.87
N ARG A 69 16.65 11.23 -5.24
CA ARG A 69 17.38 11.82 -6.37
C ARG A 69 16.70 11.60 -7.72
N PHE A 70 16.12 10.41 -7.93
CA PHE A 70 15.51 10.03 -9.21
C PHE A 70 13.97 10.13 -9.20
N GLY A 71 13.36 10.33 -8.03
CA GLY A 71 11.93 10.51 -7.88
C GLY A 71 11.49 11.96 -7.96
N GLN A 72 10.22 12.18 -7.69
CA GLN A 72 9.60 13.51 -7.71
C GLN A 72 9.30 14.04 -6.30
N LEU A 73 10.00 13.53 -5.28
CA LEU A 73 9.67 13.79 -3.87
C LEU A 73 9.73 15.27 -3.49
N ASN A 74 10.60 16.04 -4.16
CA ASN A 74 10.70 17.50 -3.95
C ASN A 74 9.39 18.22 -4.31
N LEU A 75 8.71 17.79 -5.38
CA LEU A 75 7.40 18.35 -5.76
C LEU A 75 6.34 18.06 -4.70
N LEU A 76 6.33 16.85 -4.16
CA LEU A 76 5.41 16.47 -3.09
C LEU A 76 5.69 17.23 -1.79
N SER A 77 6.99 17.42 -1.47
CA SER A 77 7.44 18.21 -0.33
C SER A 77 6.94 19.65 -0.39
N GLU A 78 7.10 20.30 -1.53
CA GLU A 78 6.59 21.66 -1.76
C GLU A 78 5.06 21.72 -1.69
N GLN A 79 4.37 20.79 -2.36
CA GLN A 79 2.91 20.71 -2.40
C GLN A 79 2.29 20.51 -1.02
N CYS A 80 2.90 19.68 -0.18
CA CYS A 80 2.38 19.32 1.14
C CYS A 80 3.07 20.08 2.29
N ASN A 81 4.03 20.96 2.00
CA ASN A 81 4.88 21.61 3.01
C ASN A 81 5.46 20.58 4.01
N ALA A 82 5.98 19.47 3.46
CA ALA A 82 6.43 18.32 4.23
C ALA A 82 7.95 18.11 4.07
N PRO A 83 8.74 18.16 5.16
CA PRO A 83 10.19 17.90 5.09
C PRO A 83 10.49 16.50 4.54
N VAL A 84 11.53 16.39 3.70
CA VAL A 84 12.05 15.12 3.20
C VAL A 84 13.27 14.71 3.99
N LEU A 85 13.24 13.53 4.58
CA LEU A 85 14.32 12.95 5.40
C LEU A 85 14.86 11.71 4.68
N PRO A 86 16.06 11.81 4.05
CA PRO A 86 16.68 10.67 3.38
C PRO A 86 17.02 9.56 4.37
N ALA A 87 16.59 8.33 4.09
CA ALA A 87 16.92 7.17 4.92
C ALA A 87 16.78 5.86 4.17
N ASP A 88 17.65 4.93 4.48
CA ASP A 88 17.50 3.52 4.13
C ASP A 88 16.77 2.79 5.29
N ALA A 89 15.53 2.39 5.06
CA ALA A 89 14.70 1.74 6.08
C ALA A 89 15.25 0.38 6.55
N THR A 90 16.27 -0.17 5.90
CA THR A 90 16.99 -1.36 6.36
C THR A 90 18.02 -1.06 7.44
N ARG A 91 18.36 0.21 7.67
CA ARG A 91 19.39 0.67 8.61
C ARG A 91 18.74 1.29 9.85
N VAL A 92 18.99 0.69 11.00
CA VAL A 92 18.43 1.17 12.30
C VAL A 92 18.82 2.62 12.57
N ARG A 93 20.09 3.01 12.31
CA ARG A 93 20.54 4.40 12.52
C ARG A 93 19.81 5.43 11.67
N ASP A 94 19.52 5.07 10.42
CA ASP A 94 18.74 5.95 9.52
C ASP A 94 17.30 6.11 10.04
N LEU A 95 16.70 5.03 10.54
CA LEU A 95 15.39 5.07 11.15
C LEU A 95 15.37 5.90 12.44
N GLU A 96 16.37 5.75 13.32
CA GLU A 96 16.52 6.59 14.53
C GLU A 96 16.56 8.06 14.14
N MET A 97 17.41 8.44 13.18
CA MET A 97 17.52 9.80 12.66
C MET A 97 16.18 10.32 12.07
N VAL A 98 15.45 9.49 11.31
CA VAL A 98 14.14 9.90 10.74
C VAL A 98 13.14 10.20 11.85
N PHE A 99 13.01 9.34 12.86
CA PHE A 99 12.08 9.58 13.96
C PHE A 99 12.44 10.82 14.77
N GLU A 100 13.69 10.98 15.15
CA GLU A 100 14.17 12.15 15.91
C GLU A 100 13.93 13.45 15.15
N LYS A 101 14.38 13.54 13.89
CA LYS A 101 14.17 14.72 13.06
C LYS A 101 12.70 14.99 12.72
N SER A 102 11.88 13.95 12.62
CA SER A 102 10.43 14.13 12.43
C SER A 102 9.78 14.74 13.64
N ILE A 103 10.14 14.30 14.85
CA ILE A 103 9.65 14.87 16.11
C ILE A 103 10.03 16.34 16.22
N ASP A 104 11.26 16.69 15.89
CA ASP A 104 11.75 18.06 15.93
C ASP A 104 11.00 18.94 14.90
N ALA A 105 10.93 18.51 13.64
CA ALA A 105 10.29 19.26 12.57
C ALA A 105 8.78 19.43 12.77
N LEU A 106 8.11 18.45 13.37
CA LEU A 106 6.67 18.47 13.62
C LEU A 106 6.31 19.05 15.01
N GLY A 107 7.29 19.25 15.88
CA GLY A 107 7.09 19.75 17.22
C GLY A 107 6.39 18.75 18.14
N GLY A 108 6.81 17.49 18.13
CA GLY A 108 6.33 16.43 19.03
C GLY A 108 6.10 15.08 18.34
N LYS A 109 5.68 14.10 19.15
CA LYS A 109 5.43 12.73 18.73
C LYS A 109 4.42 12.64 17.58
N VAL A 110 4.48 11.56 16.82
CA VAL A 110 3.62 11.32 15.65
C VAL A 110 2.37 10.51 16.02
N ASP A 111 1.29 10.75 15.28
CA ASP A 111 0.01 10.08 15.44
C ASP A 111 -0.17 8.94 14.41
N PHE A 112 0.56 9.02 13.31
CA PHE A 112 0.50 7.95 12.30
C PHE A 112 1.82 7.72 11.60
N VAL A 113 2.02 6.48 11.11
CA VAL A 113 3.14 6.10 10.27
C VAL A 113 2.64 5.21 9.13
N LEU A 114 3.05 5.53 7.90
CA LEU A 114 2.87 4.66 6.73
C LEU A 114 4.19 3.98 6.38
N HIS A 115 4.16 2.65 6.26
CA HIS A 115 5.23 1.86 5.66
C HIS A 115 4.79 1.37 4.27
N SER A 116 5.34 1.99 3.22
CA SER A 116 5.09 1.64 1.82
C SER A 116 6.41 1.36 1.09
N VAL A 117 7.20 0.47 1.67
CA VAL A 117 8.53 0.10 1.17
C VAL A 117 8.52 -1.36 0.76
N SER A 118 8.90 -1.64 -0.49
CA SER A 118 9.07 -3.01 -0.97
C SER A 118 9.93 -3.06 -2.23
N MET A 119 10.73 -4.11 -2.37
CA MET A 119 11.50 -4.41 -3.56
C MET A 119 11.85 -5.91 -3.62
N SER A 120 11.77 -6.52 -4.80
CA SER A 120 12.34 -7.83 -5.09
C SER A 120 13.10 -7.81 -6.41
N MET A 121 14.35 -8.23 -6.39
CA MET A 121 15.14 -8.42 -7.60
C MET A 121 14.82 -9.75 -8.29
N ASN A 122 14.43 -10.80 -7.56
CA ASN A 122 13.97 -12.05 -8.14
C ASN A 122 12.74 -11.84 -9.03
N VAL A 123 11.73 -11.10 -8.51
CA VAL A 123 10.53 -10.73 -9.28
C VAL A 123 10.90 -9.89 -10.52
N ARG A 124 11.74 -8.87 -10.36
CA ARG A 124 12.17 -8.01 -11.47
C ARG A 124 12.94 -8.75 -12.57
N LYS A 125 13.72 -9.76 -12.18
CA LYS A 125 14.47 -10.64 -13.11
C LYS A 125 13.65 -11.82 -13.62
N SER A 126 12.37 -11.91 -13.24
CA SER A 126 11.44 -12.98 -13.65
C SER A 126 11.97 -14.38 -13.36
N ARG A 127 12.63 -14.55 -12.20
CA ARG A 127 13.05 -15.88 -11.75
C ARG A 127 11.82 -16.70 -11.37
N GLU A 128 11.89 -18.01 -11.50
CA GLU A 128 10.86 -18.91 -10.98
C GLU A 128 11.10 -19.15 -9.48
N TYR A 129 10.06 -19.54 -8.73
CA TYR A 129 10.15 -19.70 -7.27
C TYR A 129 11.12 -20.81 -6.82
N ASP A 130 11.28 -21.83 -7.61
CA ASP A 130 12.20 -22.96 -7.40
C ASP A 130 13.63 -22.70 -7.91
N ASP A 131 13.89 -21.52 -8.48
CA ASP A 131 15.23 -21.08 -8.98
C ASP A 131 15.54 -19.65 -8.49
N LEU A 132 15.23 -19.32 -7.23
CA LEU A 132 15.53 -18.01 -6.66
C LEU A 132 17.01 -17.82 -6.37
N ASP A 133 17.48 -16.61 -6.59
CA ASP A 133 18.76 -16.14 -6.07
C ASP A 133 18.58 -15.79 -4.58
N TYR A 134 19.32 -16.47 -3.72
CA TYR A 134 19.17 -16.29 -2.28
C TYR A 134 19.71 -14.96 -1.75
N ASP A 135 20.68 -14.33 -2.42
CA ASP A 135 21.13 -12.99 -2.03
C ASP A 135 20.02 -11.97 -2.31
N PHE A 136 19.35 -12.09 -3.44
CA PHE A 136 18.17 -11.29 -3.74
C PHE A 136 17.00 -11.62 -2.82
N TYR A 137 16.82 -12.89 -2.44
CA TYR A 137 15.79 -13.29 -1.47
C TYR A 137 16.02 -12.61 -0.12
N HIS A 138 17.23 -12.70 0.44
CA HIS A 138 17.55 -12.02 1.69
C HIS A 138 17.34 -10.51 1.60
N GLN A 139 17.74 -9.90 0.49
CA GLN A 139 17.49 -8.48 0.23
C GLN A 139 16.00 -8.15 0.19
N THR A 140 15.19 -8.99 -0.46
CA THR A 140 13.73 -8.82 -0.53
C THR A 140 13.12 -8.85 0.87
N ILE A 141 13.48 -9.83 1.69
CA ILE A 141 13.01 -9.96 3.07
C ILE A 141 13.44 -8.75 3.91
N ASP A 142 14.69 -8.31 3.81
CA ASP A 142 15.20 -7.20 4.61
C ASP A 142 14.52 -5.87 4.23
N ILE A 143 14.38 -5.58 2.94
CA ILE A 143 13.75 -4.35 2.46
C ILE A 143 12.23 -4.36 2.69
N SER A 144 11.55 -5.48 2.39
CA SER A 144 10.09 -5.50 2.26
C SER A 144 9.35 -5.94 3.53
N ALA A 145 10.05 -6.57 4.48
CA ALA A 145 9.48 -7.03 5.75
C ALA A 145 10.27 -6.57 6.98
N MET A 146 11.59 -6.86 7.02
CA MET A 146 12.40 -6.52 8.19
C MET A 146 12.57 -5.02 8.40
N SER A 147 12.53 -4.21 7.35
CA SER A 147 12.48 -2.75 7.47
C SER A 147 11.28 -2.29 8.32
N PHE A 148 10.13 -2.93 8.17
CA PHE A 148 8.94 -2.66 8.99
C PHE A 148 9.15 -3.06 10.45
N HIS A 149 9.76 -4.22 10.71
CA HIS A 149 10.12 -4.65 12.05
C HIS A 149 11.07 -3.65 12.71
N LYS A 150 12.17 -3.30 12.02
CA LYS A 150 13.18 -2.34 12.51
C LYS A 150 12.53 -0.98 12.80
N MET A 151 11.67 -0.49 11.91
CA MET A 151 10.93 0.77 12.07
C MET A 151 10.07 0.76 13.34
N LEU A 152 9.30 -0.30 13.56
CA LEU A 152 8.46 -0.43 14.75
C LEU A 152 9.30 -0.55 16.03
N GLN A 153 10.40 -1.31 15.99
CA GLN A 153 11.31 -1.45 17.13
C GLN A 153 11.95 -0.11 17.51
N VAL A 154 12.43 0.66 16.53
CA VAL A 154 13.00 2.00 16.74
C VAL A 154 11.96 2.95 17.30
N ALA A 155 10.78 3.00 16.68
CA ALA A 155 9.69 3.86 17.14
C ALA A 155 9.29 3.58 18.59
N LYS A 156 9.31 2.30 19.00
CA LYS A 156 9.05 1.88 20.39
C LYS A 156 10.17 2.33 21.32
N LYS A 157 11.42 2.05 20.96
CA LYS A 157 12.62 2.36 21.77
C LYS A 157 12.71 3.86 22.07
N LEU A 158 12.42 4.70 21.07
CA LEU A 158 12.47 6.16 21.16
C LEU A 158 11.15 6.77 21.65
N ASP A 159 10.14 5.97 21.88
CA ASP A 159 8.81 6.43 22.33
C ASP A 159 8.20 7.54 21.46
N THR A 160 8.24 7.36 20.14
CA THR A 160 7.95 8.41 19.15
C THR A 160 6.50 8.51 18.71
N ILE A 161 5.68 7.50 18.99
CA ILE A 161 4.27 7.47 18.59
C ILE A 161 3.38 7.80 19.79
N ASN A 162 2.41 8.69 19.56
CA ASN A 162 1.41 9.07 20.55
C ASN A 162 0.51 7.89 20.94
N GLU A 163 -0.07 7.95 22.12
CA GLU A 163 -1.17 7.08 22.51
C GLU A 163 -2.29 7.17 21.46
N TRP A 164 -2.95 6.04 21.16
CA TRP A 164 -3.94 5.91 20.08
C TRP A 164 -3.43 6.17 18.66
N GLY A 165 -2.12 6.21 18.48
CA GLY A 165 -1.51 6.32 17.15
C GLY A 165 -1.89 5.14 16.23
N SER A 166 -1.58 5.28 14.96
CA SER A 166 -1.89 4.28 13.93
C SER A 166 -0.71 4.04 13.01
N VAL A 167 -0.32 2.79 12.86
CA VAL A 167 0.70 2.36 11.90
C VAL A 167 0.05 1.48 10.85
N VAL A 168 0.28 1.81 9.59
CA VAL A 168 -0.22 1.04 8.44
C VAL A 168 0.94 0.63 7.55
N ALA A 169 0.99 -0.65 7.15
CA ALA A 169 1.89 -1.14 6.12
C ALA A 169 1.10 -1.69 4.93
N LEU A 170 1.64 -1.50 3.71
CA LEU A 170 0.99 -2.01 2.50
C LEU A 170 1.40 -3.46 2.25
N SER A 171 0.41 -4.35 2.26
CA SER A 171 0.51 -5.76 1.93
C SER A 171 -0.10 -6.08 0.56
N TYR A 172 -0.20 -7.35 0.25
CA TYR A 172 -0.85 -7.85 -0.95
C TYR A 172 -1.39 -9.26 -0.71
N ILE A 173 -2.42 -9.65 -1.44
CA ILE A 173 -3.07 -10.96 -1.29
C ILE A 173 -2.10 -12.14 -1.43
N ALA A 174 -0.98 -11.94 -2.11
CA ALA A 174 0.09 -12.94 -2.23
C ALA A 174 0.66 -13.41 -0.89
N ALA A 175 0.48 -12.65 0.19
CA ALA A 175 0.80 -13.08 1.55
C ALA A 175 0.00 -14.31 2.01
N GLN A 176 -1.16 -14.56 1.40
CA GLN A 176 -2.13 -15.57 1.82
C GLN A 176 -2.60 -16.49 0.68
N ARG A 177 -2.30 -16.17 -0.55
CA ARG A 177 -2.68 -16.92 -1.76
C ARG A 177 -1.49 -17.00 -2.70
N THR A 178 -1.31 -18.14 -3.34
CA THR A 178 -0.29 -18.29 -4.38
C THR A 178 -0.63 -17.43 -5.58
N LEU A 179 0.27 -16.54 -5.94
CA LEU A 179 0.22 -15.79 -7.17
C LEU A 179 1.44 -16.13 -8.02
N TYR A 180 1.18 -16.55 -9.24
CA TYR A 180 2.23 -16.90 -10.20
C TYR A 180 3.21 -15.74 -10.38
N ARG A 181 4.50 -16.02 -10.28
CA ARG A 181 5.61 -15.04 -10.43
C ARG A 181 5.70 -13.94 -9.39
N TYR A 182 4.98 -14.02 -8.28
CA TYR A 182 5.16 -13.07 -7.20
C TYR A 182 6.26 -13.47 -6.21
N ASN A 183 6.68 -14.73 -6.26
CA ASN A 183 7.90 -15.32 -5.68
C ASN A 183 8.19 -14.92 -4.22
N ASP A 184 9.44 -14.57 -3.93
CA ASP A 184 9.94 -14.14 -2.60
C ASP A 184 9.24 -12.88 -2.03
N MET A 185 8.58 -12.11 -2.89
CA MET A 185 7.76 -11.00 -2.41
C MET A 185 6.51 -11.51 -1.66
N ALA A 186 5.97 -12.68 -2.02
CA ALA A 186 4.87 -13.31 -1.29
C ALA A 186 5.30 -13.64 0.15
N ASP A 187 6.48 -14.24 0.31
CA ASP A 187 7.06 -14.56 1.61
C ASP A 187 7.31 -13.31 2.45
N ALA A 188 7.85 -12.26 1.82
CA ALA A 188 8.05 -10.97 2.49
C ALA A 188 6.73 -10.36 2.96
N LYS A 189 5.64 -10.44 2.15
CA LYS A 189 4.33 -9.92 2.56
C LYS A 189 3.69 -10.76 3.67
N ALA A 190 3.86 -12.08 3.65
CA ALA A 190 3.41 -12.95 4.75
C ALA A 190 4.14 -12.61 6.07
N MET A 191 5.44 -12.40 6.00
CA MET A 191 6.25 -11.96 7.14
C MET A 191 5.83 -10.57 7.64
N LEU A 192 5.59 -9.61 6.73
CA LEU A 192 5.10 -8.27 7.06
C LEU A 192 3.80 -8.33 7.88
N GLU A 193 2.83 -9.15 7.45
CA GLU A 193 1.55 -9.33 8.16
C GLU A 193 1.76 -9.97 9.55
N SER A 194 2.69 -10.92 9.68
CA SER A 194 3.04 -11.51 10.97
C SER A 194 3.67 -10.49 11.92
N ILE A 195 4.57 -9.64 11.42
CA ILE A 195 5.18 -8.53 12.17
C ILE A 195 4.10 -7.57 12.65
N ALA A 196 3.14 -7.19 11.79
CA ALA A 196 2.04 -6.31 12.15
C ALA A 196 1.21 -6.85 13.32
N ARG A 197 0.90 -8.17 13.32
CA ARG A 197 0.17 -8.80 14.42
C ARG A 197 0.96 -8.76 15.73
N SER A 198 2.25 -9.10 15.70
CA SER A 198 3.09 -9.14 16.88
C SER A 198 3.26 -7.75 17.51
N PHE A 199 3.59 -6.75 16.72
CA PHE A 199 3.72 -5.38 17.21
C PHE A 199 2.37 -4.75 17.58
N GLY A 200 1.29 -5.08 16.86
CA GLY A 200 -0.06 -4.62 17.20
C GLY A 200 -0.49 -5.05 18.59
N TYR A 201 -0.12 -6.28 19.01
CA TYR A 201 -0.34 -6.75 20.37
C TYR A 201 0.47 -5.97 21.41
N ILE A 202 1.78 -5.79 21.15
CA ILE A 202 2.69 -5.08 22.06
C ILE A 202 2.25 -3.63 22.22
N TYR A 203 2.12 -2.92 21.12
CA TYR A 203 1.76 -1.51 21.07
C TYR A 203 0.33 -1.25 21.59
N GLY A 204 -0.60 -2.14 21.25
CA GLY A 204 -2.00 -2.01 21.69
C GLY A 204 -2.15 -2.11 23.19
N ARG A 205 -1.41 -3.01 23.84
CA ARG A 205 -1.42 -3.15 25.30
C ARG A 205 -0.78 -1.98 26.03
N GLU A 206 0.30 -1.44 25.48
CA GLU A 206 1.09 -0.42 26.18
C GLU A 206 0.52 0.98 25.98
N LYS A 207 0.08 1.31 24.77
CA LYS A 207 -0.30 2.68 24.39
C LYS A 207 -1.52 2.77 23.49
N HIS A 208 -2.31 1.70 23.35
CA HIS A 208 -3.46 1.66 22.45
C HIS A 208 -3.12 1.99 21.00
N ILE A 209 -1.83 1.90 20.60
CA ILE A 209 -1.38 2.14 19.22
C ILE A 209 -1.84 0.96 18.36
N ARG A 210 -2.42 1.27 17.21
CA ARG A 210 -2.95 0.30 16.27
C ARG A 210 -1.93 0.01 15.19
N VAL A 211 -1.75 -1.26 14.83
CA VAL A 211 -0.87 -1.69 13.74
C VAL A 211 -1.66 -2.60 12.82
N ASN A 212 -1.83 -2.19 11.57
CA ASN A 212 -2.59 -2.92 10.57
C ASN A 212 -1.82 -3.01 9.24
N THR A 213 -2.22 -3.96 8.40
CA THR A 213 -1.80 -4.02 7.01
C THR A 213 -3.00 -3.84 6.09
N VAL A 214 -2.77 -3.22 4.93
CA VAL A 214 -3.75 -3.10 3.86
C VAL A 214 -3.28 -3.94 2.68
N SER A 215 -4.04 -4.98 2.37
CA SER A 215 -3.85 -5.81 1.18
C SER A 215 -4.57 -5.14 0.01
N GLN A 216 -3.81 -4.43 -0.80
CA GLN A 216 -4.30 -3.60 -1.89
C GLN A 216 -4.46 -4.41 -3.18
N SER A 217 -5.39 -4.01 -4.06
CA SER A 217 -5.44 -4.48 -5.45
C SER A 217 -4.09 -4.30 -6.16
N PRO A 218 -3.78 -5.12 -7.20
CA PRO A 218 -2.66 -4.82 -8.06
C PRO A 218 -2.85 -3.44 -8.68
N THR A 219 -1.85 -2.59 -8.52
CA THR A 219 -1.91 -1.19 -8.92
C THR A 219 -0.69 -0.87 -9.77
N LEU A 220 -0.92 -0.18 -10.89
CA LEU A 220 0.16 0.22 -11.80
C LEU A 220 0.96 1.36 -11.18
N THR A 221 1.85 1.01 -10.25
CA THR A 221 2.83 1.92 -9.65
C THR A 221 4.18 1.75 -10.34
N THR A 222 5.10 2.69 -10.16
CA THR A 222 6.47 2.57 -10.67
C THR A 222 7.19 1.36 -10.09
N ALA A 223 6.93 0.99 -8.85
CA ALA A 223 7.42 -0.27 -8.27
C ALA A 223 6.77 -1.49 -8.89
N GLY A 224 5.45 -1.48 -9.09
CA GLY A 224 4.68 -2.57 -9.69
C GLY A 224 4.99 -2.79 -11.18
N SER A 225 5.33 -1.74 -11.93
CA SER A 225 5.68 -1.86 -13.36
C SER A 225 6.94 -2.72 -13.62
N GLY A 226 7.73 -3.01 -12.59
CA GLY A 226 8.86 -3.95 -12.68
C GLY A 226 8.46 -5.43 -12.68
N VAL A 227 7.18 -5.75 -12.50
CA VAL A 227 6.68 -7.14 -12.51
C VAL A 227 6.29 -7.51 -13.94
N LYS A 228 6.95 -8.52 -14.53
CA LYS A 228 6.63 -8.99 -15.87
C LYS A 228 5.22 -9.59 -15.90
N GLY A 229 4.39 -9.14 -16.84
CA GLY A 229 3.01 -9.61 -16.97
C GLY A 229 2.02 -8.92 -16.03
N ILE A 230 2.40 -7.79 -15.43
CA ILE A 230 1.54 -7.02 -14.53
C ILE A 230 0.23 -6.58 -15.20
N ASP A 231 0.25 -6.27 -16.50
CA ASP A 231 -0.95 -5.85 -17.22
C ASP A 231 -2.00 -6.97 -17.29
N ALA A 232 -1.56 -8.21 -17.56
CA ALA A 232 -2.44 -9.37 -17.55
C ALA A 232 -2.99 -9.67 -16.15
N LEU A 233 -2.17 -9.51 -15.11
CA LEU A 233 -2.61 -9.64 -13.72
C LEU A 233 -3.66 -8.59 -13.36
N ILE A 234 -3.44 -7.34 -13.75
CA ILE A 234 -4.39 -6.24 -13.50
C ILE A 234 -5.71 -6.51 -14.24
N ASP A 235 -5.69 -6.90 -15.52
CA ASP A 235 -6.90 -7.22 -16.27
C ASP A 235 -7.65 -8.42 -15.67
N PHE A 236 -6.92 -9.47 -15.30
CA PHE A 236 -7.52 -10.65 -14.66
C PHE A 236 -8.22 -10.28 -13.34
N THR A 237 -7.52 -9.56 -12.46
CA THR A 237 -8.09 -9.16 -11.16
C THR A 237 -9.25 -8.18 -11.32
N GLU A 238 -9.21 -7.28 -12.32
CA GLU A 238 -10.32 -6.38 -12.68
C GLU A 238 -11.59 -7.17 -13.08
N ARG A 239 -11.42 -8.26 -13.82
CA ARG A 239 -12.55 -9.12 -14.24
C ARG A 239 -13.07 -10.00 -13.12
N MET A 240 -12.18 -10.40 -12.21
CA MET A 240 -12.56 -11.20 -11.05
C MET A 240 -13.26 -10.37 -9.99
N SER A 241 -12.83 -9.16 -9.74
CA SER A 241 -13.31 -8.31 -8.63
C SER A 241 -14.70 -7.75 -8.92
N PRO A 242 -15.69 -7.93 -8.02
CA PRO A 242 -17.03 -7.36 -8.18
C PRO A 242 -17.06 -5.84 -8.34
N LEU A 243 -16.15 -5.12 -7.62
CA LEU A 243 -16.03 -3.66 -7.68
C LEU A 243 -14.93 -3.18 -8.63
N GLY A 244 -14.22 -4.10 -9.30
CA GLY A 244 -13.00 -3.80 -10.04
C GLY A 244 -11.79 -3.61 -9.13
N ASN A 245 -10.63 -3.28 -9.70
CA ASN A 245 -9.42 -2.99 -8.95
C ASN A 245 -9.50 -1.61 -8.27
N ALA A 246 -9.08 -1.56 -7.02
CA ALA A 246 -8.94 -0.28 -6.33
C ALA A 246 -7.72 0.50 -6.86
N THR A 247 -7.90 1.80 -7.03
CA THR A 247 -6.84 2.73 -7.44
C THR A 247 -5.92 3.11 -6.28
N SER A 248 -4.78 3.74 -6.58
CA SER A 248 -3.90 4.33 -5.56
C SER A 248 -4.61 5.40 -4.72
N ASP A 249 -5.52 6.16 -5.33
CA ASP A 249 -6.31 7.18 -4.65
C ASP A 249 -7.30 6.57 -3.66
N GLU A 250 -8.00 5.50 -4.04
CA GLU A 250 -8.95 4.81 -3.15
C GLU A 250 -8.23 4.11 -2.00
N CYS A 251 -7.06 3.50 -2.26
CA CYS A 251 -6.21 2.97 -1.20
C CYS A 251 -5.76 4.06 -0.21
N ALA A 252 -5.42 5.23 -0.72
CA ALA A 252 -5.06 6.36 0.11
C ALA A 252 -6.23 6.83 0.98
N ASP A 253 -7.44 6.92 0.45
CA ASP A 253 -8.65 7.25 1.24
C ASP A 253 -8.83 6.25 2.39
N PHE A 254 -8.64 4.95 2.11
CA PHE A 254 -8.74 3.93 3.13
C PHE A 254 -7.64 4.05 4.21
N CYS A 255 -6.40 4.38 3.81
CA CYS A 255 -5.32 4.68 4.76
C CYS A 255 -5.67 5.87 5.67
N ILE A 256 -6.32 6.93 5.15
CA ILE A 256 -6.76 8.08 5.96
C ILE A 256 -7.78 7.64 7.03
N VAL A 257 -8.73 6.77 6.68
CA VAL A 257 -9.67 6.20 7.66
C VAL A 257 -8.92 5.43 8.76
N LEU A 258 -7.92 4.63 8.39
CA LEU A 258 -7.12 3.88 9.36
C LEU A 258 -6.23 4.78 10.24
N PHE A 259 -5.78 5.92 9.77
CA PHE A 259 -5.04 6.90 10.57
C PHE A 259 -5.95 7.73 11.47
N SER A 260 -7.22 7.88 11.11
CA SER A 260 -8.20 8.64 11.87
C SER A 260 -8.70 7.89 13.11
N ASP A 261 -9.42 8.61 13.97
CA ASP A 261 -10.04 8.04 15.17
C ASP A 261 -11.27 7.15 14.84
N LEU A 262 -11.75 7.15 13.60
CA LEU A 262 -12.87 6.32 13.16
C LEU A 262 -12.58 4.82 13.26
N SER A 263 -11.30 4.42 13.23
CA SER A 263 -10.87 3.03 13.29
C SER A 263 -10.23 2.62 14.62
N ARG A 264 -10.58 3.28 15.74
CA ARG A 264 -9.93 3.09 17.08
C ARG A 264 -9.88 1.65 17.58
N LYS A 265 -10.77 0.78 17.17
CA LYS A 265 -10.78 -0.64 17.60
C LYS A 265 -10.31 -1.62 16.53
N VAL A 266 -9.68 -1.11 15.45
CA VAL A 266 -9.13 -1.93 14.38
C VAL A 266 -7.61 -2.01 14.55
N THR A 267 -7.10 -3.15 14.96
CA THR A 267 -5.67 -3.44 15.10
C THR A 267 -5.37 -4.90 14.83
N MET A 268 -4.13 -5.22 14.45
CA MET A 268 -3.64 -6.58 14.14
C MET A 268 -4.35 -7.22 12.94
N GLN A 269 -5.00 -6.42 12.10
CA GLN A 269 -5.73 -6.91 10.95
C GLN A 269 -4.91 -6.75 9.67
N ASN A 270 -5.04 -7.74 8.77
CA ASN A 270 -4.79 -7.53 7.36
C ASN A 270 -6.13 -7.27 6.69
N ILE A 271 -6.30 -6.08 6.13
CA ILE A 271 -7.57 -5.65 5.58
C ILE A 271 -7.47 -5.64 4.06
N PHE A 272 -8.31 -6.43 3.41
CA PHE A 272 -8.38 -6.47 1.96
C PHE A 272 -9.09 -5.23 1.42
N HIS A 273 -8.38 -4.49 0.58
CA HIS A 273 -8.89 -3.33 -0.16
C HIS A 273 -8.69 -3.61 -1.66
N ASP A 274 -9.44 -4.56 -2.19
CA ASP A 274 -9.17 -5.23 -3.47
C ASP A 274 -10.42 -5.46 -4.33
N GLY A 275 -11.48 -4.69 -4.09
CA GLY A 275 -12.72 -4.80 -4.84
C GLY A 275 -13.46 -6.13 -4.67
N GLY A 276 -13.06 -6.95 -3.68
CA GLY A 276 -13.63 -8.26 -3.39
C GLY A 276 -12.88 -9.43 -4.05
N PHE A 277 -11.73 -9.18 -4.67
CA PHE A 277 -10.91 -10.23 -5.30
C PHE A 277 -10.55 -11.37 -4.35
N SER A 278 -10.14 -11.06 -3.13
CA SER A 278 -9.74 -12.05 -2.11
C SER A 278 -10.83 -13.04 -1.71
N SER A 279 -12.10 -12.68 -1.94
CA SER A 279 -13.27 -13.46 -1.50
C SER A 279 -13.99 -14.16 -2.65
N ILE A 280 -13.61 -13.92 -3.92
CA ILE A 280 -14.27 -14.50 -5.09
C ILE A 280 -13.55 -15.77 -5.56
N GLY A 281 -14.28 -16.84 -5.81
CA GLY A 281 -13.74 -18.04 -6.46
C GLY A 281 -13.87 -18.00 -7.98
N MET A 282 -14.96 -17.41 -8.50
CA MET A 282 -15.27 -17.37 -9.93
C MET A 282 -16.15 -16.15 -10.24
N SER A 283 -15.85 -15.40 -11.30
CA SER A 283 -16.68 -14.30 -11.77
C SER A 283 -17.31 -14.59 -13.13
N LEU A 284 -18.51 -14.02 -13.37
CA LEU A 284 -19.18 -14.14 -14.67
C LEU A 284 -18.36 -13.53 -15.81
N LYS A 285 -17.64 -12.42 -15.54
CA LYS A 285 -16.79 -11.77 -16.56
C LYS A 285 -15.63 -12.66 -16.98
N ALA A 286 -14.92 -13.25 -16.00
CA ALA A 286 -13.81 -14.17 -16.27
C ALA A 286 -14.31 -15.44 -16.97
N MET A 287 -15.42 -16.02 -16.55
CA MET A 287 -16.01 -17.22 -17.18
C MET A 287 -16.49 -16.94 -18.59
N SER A 288 -17.07 -15.78 -18.86
CA SER A 288 -17.49 -15.42 -20.22
C SER A 288 -16.29 -15.26 -21.16
N GLN A 289 -15.19 -14.72 -20.67
CA GLN A 289 -13.96 -14.61 -21.46
C GLN A 289 -13.36 -16.01 -21.75
N TYR A 290 -13.26 -16.85 -20.72
CA TYR A 290 -12.77 -18.22 -20.87
C TYR A 290 -13.61 -19.04 -21.86
N LYS A 291 -14.95 -18.90 -21.80
CA LYS A 291 -15.85 -19.54 -22.76
C LYS A 291 -15.58 -19.12 -24.21
N LYS A 292 -15.32 -17.83 -24.46
CA LYS A 292 -14.94 -17.33 -25.79
C LYS A 292 -13.65 -17.97 -26.30
N CYS A 293 -12.60 -18.03 -25.43
CA CYS A 293 -11.34 -18.68 -25.81
C CYS A 293 -11.55 -20.16 -26.19
N LEU A 294 -12.44 -20.88 -25.50
CA LEU A 294 -12.77 -22.29 -25.85
C LEU A 294 -13.54 -22.39 -27.18
N GLU A 295 -14.40 -21.42 -27.50
CA GLU A 295 -15.16 -21.36 -28.77
C GLU A 295 -14.24 -20.98 -29.95
N ASP A 296 -13.24 -20.12 -29.71
CA ASP A 296 -12.26 -19.68 -30.72
C ASP A 296 -11.10 -20.67 -30.92
N GLY A 297 -11.01 -21.75 -30.13
CA GLY A 297 -10.06 -22.86 -30.31
C GLY A 297 -8.64 -22.59 -29.80
N GLU A 298 -8.48 -21.64 -28.86
CA GLU A 298 -7.22 -21.36 -28.16
C GLU A 298 -7.10 -22.07 -26.80
#